data_fb553068dbee545e13f5b3eae30f9707
#
_entry.id   fb553068dbee545e13f5b3eae30f9707
#
_cell.length_a   1.000
_cell.length_b   1.000
_cell.length_c   1.000
_cell.angle_alpha   90.00
_cell.angle_beta   90.00
_cell.angle_gamma   90.00
#
_symmetry.space_group_name_H-M   'P 1'
#
loop_
_entity.id
_entity.type
_entity.pdbx_description
1 polymer ?
#
loop_
_entity_poly.entity_id
_entity_poly.type
_entity_poly.pdbx_seq_one_letter_code
_entity_poly.pdbx_strand_id
1 'polypeptide(L)'
;MKNNEKVELLNTYLKNNFVPVLIEGLDTNIFEEAVILNSDIPNSELNGHYDETNFVPPIWFNKIMDKKDEKINLLVIKDIDKISKEEQMKFYELLKYRKISVFDLPTNCVIIIPCLKVKEGMLNENIYSLVAHI
;
A
#
# COMPACT_ATOMS: atom_id res chain seq x y z
N MET A 1 -21.00 2.70 7.59
CA MET A 1 -20.14 2.14 8.66
C MET A 1 -19.39 3.28 9.36
N LYS A 2 -19.40 3.29 10.67
CA LYS A 2 -18.70 4.31 11.45
C LYS A 2 -17.19 4.06 11.44
N ASN A 3 -16.39 5.11 11.68
CA ASN A 3 -14.93 5.02 11.60
C ASN A 3 -14.36 3.97 12.58
N ASN A 4 -14.88 3.87 13.79
CA ASN A 4 -14.41 2.88 14.77
C ASN A 4 -14.71 1.44 14.33
N GLU A 5 -15.83 1.21 13.65
CA GLU A 5 -16.15 -0.11 13.09
C GLU A 5 -15.19 -0.48 11.97
N LYS A 6 -14.81 0.48 11.14
CA LYS A 6 -13.82 0.27 10.07
C LYS A 6 -12.43 -0.03 10.63
N VAL A 7 -12.03 0.65 11.69
CA VAL A 7 -10.76 0.37 12.37
C VAL A 7 -10.74 -1.04 12.96
N GLU A 8 -11.83 -1.47 13.58
CA GLU A 8 -11.96 -2.84 14.11
C GLU A 8 -11.89 -3.88 13.00
N LEU A 9 -12.60 -3.63 11.89
CA LEU A 9 -12.58 -4.52 10.74
C LEU A 9 -11.18 -4.59 10.13
N LEU A 10 -10.50 -3.45 10.02
CA LEU A 10 -9.12 -3.37 9.56
C LEU A 10 -8.20 -4.20 10.46
N ASN A 11 -8.33 -4.07 11.78
CA ASN A 11 -7.53 -4.84 12.72
C ASN A 11 -7.73 -6.34 12.56
N THR A 12 -8.94 -6.78 12.21
CA THR A 12 -9.23 -8.18 11.90
C THR A 12 -8.50 -8.63 10.65
N TYR A 13 -8.48 -7.81 9.61
CA TYR A 13 -7.73 -8.10 8.39
C TYR A 13 -6.22 -8.19 8.64
N LEU A 14 -5.69 -7.29 9.47
CA LEU A 14 -4.26 -7.26 9.79
C LEU A 14 -3.78 -8.55 10.46
N LYS A 15 -4.65 -9.25 11.17
CA LYS A 15 -4.31 -10.49 11.85
C LYS A 15 -4.31 -11.70 10.92
N ASN A 16 -5.11 -11.68 9.86
CA ASN A 16 -5.47 -12.90 9.13
C ASN A 16 -5.24 -12.84 7.62
N ASN A 17 -4.95 -11.68 7.05
CA ASN A 17 -4.88 -11.52 5.60
C ASN A 17 -3.73 -10.64 5.16
N PHE A 18 -3.12 -11.06 4.04
CA PHE A 18 -2.09 -10.29 3.35
C PHE A 18 -2.64 -9.60 2.10
N VAL A 19 -3.94 -9.66 1.86
CA VAL A 19 -4.61 -8.99 0.76
C VAL A 19 -4.58 -7.49 1.02
N PRO A 20 -4.18 -6.66 0.03
CA PRO A 20 -4.26 -5.20 0.21
C PRO A 20 -5.68 -4.76 0.48
N VAL A 21 -5.83 -3.76 1.35
CA VAL A 21 -7.14 -3.29 1.79
C VAL A 21 -7.40 -1.89 1.24
N LEU A 22 -8.47 -1.74 0.48
CA LEU A 22 -9.03 -0.45 0.10
C LEU A 22 -10.05 -0.06 1.17
N ILE A 23 -9.71 0.96 1.96
CA ILE A 23 -10.59 1.40 3.05
C ILE A 23 -11.24 2.74 2.71
N GLU A 24 -12.55 2.76 2.69
CA GLU A 24 -13.33 3.94 2.36
C GLU A 24 -13.73 4.71 3.61
N GLY A 25 -13.62 6.04 3.54
CA GLY A 25 -14.13 6.91 4.59
C GLY A 25 -13.15 7.20 5.72
N LEU A 26 -11.91 6.73 5.64
CA LEU A 26 -10.86 7.05 6.62
C LEU A 26 -9.78 7.91 5.99
N ASP A 27 -9.33 8.90 6.75
CA ASP A 27 -8.20 9.74 6.35
C ASP A 27 -6.88 9.04 6.69
N THR A 28 -5.83 9.36 5.92
CA THR A 28 -4.48 8.88 6.13
C THR A 28 -3.93 9.22 7.51
N ASN A 29 -4.41 10.29 8.11
CA ASN A 29 -3.96 10.79 9.43
C ASN A 29 -4.09 9.76 10.56
N ILE A 30 -4.98 8.79 10.43
CA ILE A 30 -5.15 7.77 11.47
C ILE A 30 -4.04 6.72 11.46
N PHE A 31 -3.19 6.72 10.43
CA PHE A 31 -2.11 5.74 10.27
C PHE A 31 -0.76 6.38 10.58
N GLU A 32 -0.62 6.98 11.77
CA GLU A 32 0.53 7.79 12.16
C GLU A 32 1.88 7.08 12.07
N GLU A 33 1.92 5.80 12.38
CA GLU A 33 3.16 5.02 12.37
C GLU A 33 3.39 4.25 11.06
N ALA A 34 2.53 4.45 10.08
CA ALA A 34 2.65 3.77 8.81
C ALA A 34 3.74 4.39 7.94
N VAL A 35 4.33 3.56 7.08
CA VAL A 35 5.14 4.07 5.97
C VAL A 35 4.19 4.51 4.87
N ILE A 36 4.32 5.76 4.41
CA ILE A 36 3.39 6.34 3.45
C ILE A 36 4.05 6.51 2.10
N LEU A 37 3.42 5.94 1.07
CA LEU A 37 3.75 6.18 -0.33
C LEU A 37 2.72 7.14 -0.91
N ASN A 38 3.17 8.27 -1.40
CA ASN A 38 2.30 9.17 -2.18
C ASN A 38 2.11 8.59 -3.57
N SER A 39 0.92 8.70 -4.13
CA SER A 39 0.60 8.14 -5.43
C SER A 39 1.42 8.75 -6.58
N ASP A 40 1.91 9.98 -6.40
CA ASP A 40 2.75 10.67 -7.39
C ASP A 40 4.23 10.30 -7.32
N ILE A 41 4.61 9.34 -6.49
CA ILE A 41 6.00 8.89 -6.33
C ILE A 41 6.59 8.50 -7.70
N PRO A 42 7.80 9.00 -8.06
CA PRO A 42 8.45 8.56 -9.29
C PRO A 42 8.80 7.07 -9.28
N ASN A 43 8.80 6.44 -10.44
CA ASN A 43 9.11 5.01 -10.54
C ASN A 43 10.47 4.63 -9.94
N SER A 44 11.47 5.48 -10.10
CA SER A 44 12.80 5.23 -9.52
C SER A 44 12.80 5.24 -8.00
N GLU A 45 11.95 6.06 -7.39
CA GLU A 45 11.80 6.11 -5.93
C GLU A 45 10.88 5.01 -5.42
N LEU A 46 9.95 4.55 -6.25
CA LEU A 46 9.05 3.45 -5.90
C LEU A 46 9.78 2.10 -5.96
N ASN A 47 10.52 1.87 -7.03
CA ASN A 47 11.08 0.55 -7.36
C ASN A 47 12.56 0.39 -7.03
N GLY A 48 13.23 1.46 -6.60
CA GLY A 48 14.66 1.44 -6.41
C GLY A 48 15.43 1.53 -7.73
N HIS A 49 16.73 1.38 -7.67
CA HIS A 49 17.60 1.50 -8.85
C HIS A 49 18.86 0.67 -8.69
N TYR A 50 19.60 0.50 -9.76
CA TYR A 50 20.90 -0.15 -9.75
C TYR A 50 22.02 0.90 -9.74
N ASP A 51 23.00 0.70 -8.85
CA ASP A 51 24.27 1.42 -8.85
C ASP A 51 25.32 0.41 -9.27
N GLU A 52 25.78 0.55 -10.52
CA GLU A 52 26.59 -0.47 -11.19
C GLU A 52 25.83 -1.81 -11.23
N THR A 53 26.31 -2.84 -10.50
CA THR A 53 25.65 -4.15 -10.41
C THR A 53 24.84 -4.33 -9.13
N ASN A 54 24.91 -3.34 -8.21
CA ASN A 54 24.25 -3.43 -6.92
C ASN A 54 22.88 -2.78 -6.96
N PHE A 55 21.86 -3.50 -6.50
CA PHE A 55 20.53 -2.97 -6.35
C PHE A 55 20.44 -2.11 -5.09
N VAL A 56 19.95 -0.87 -5.28
CA VAL A 56 19.69 0.05 -4.17
C VAL A 56 18.18 0.09 -3.94
N PRO A 57 17.68 -0.51 -2.85
CA PRO A 57 16.23 -0.50 -2.58
C PRO A 57 15.73 0.89 -2.26
N PRO A 58 14.43 1.16 -2.48
CA PRO A 58 13.85 2.45 -2.13
C PRO A 58 13.88 2.69 -0.62
N ILE A 59 13.90 3.95 -0.23
CA ILE A 59 13.92 4.35 1.18
C ILE A 59 12.72 3.77 1.95
N TRP A 60 11.54 3.81 1.34
CA TRP A 60 10.33 3.28 1.98
C TRP A 60 10.43 1.78 2.26
N PHE A 61 11.07 1.03 1.36
CA PHE A 61 11.28 -0.41 1.53
C PHE A 61 12.17 -0.69 2.75
N ASN A 62 13.24 0.08 2.90
CA ASN A 62 14.12 -0.05 4.08
C ASN A 62 13.35 0.23 5.37
N LYS A 63 12.48 1.23 5.38
CA LYS A 63 11.64 1.52 6.55
C LYS A 63 10.69 0.38 6.90
N ILE A 64 10.10 -0.25 5.88
CA ILE A 64 9.23 -1.42 6.06
C ILE A 64 10.04 -2.61 6.60
N MET A 65 11.25 -2.84 6.07
CA MET A 65 12.11 -3.92 6.54
C MET A 65 12.58 -3.72 7.98
N ASP A 66 12.81 -2.47 8.38
CA ASP A 66 13.17 -2.15 9.77
C ASP A 66 12.06 -2.51 10.76
N LYS A 67 10.83 -2.60 10.30
CA LYS A 67 9.65 -2.95 11.10
C LYS A 67 9.22 -4.41 10.98
N LYS A 68 10.01 -5.26 10.34
CA LYS A 68 9.64 -6.66 10.05
C LYS A 68 9.31 -7.50 11.29
N ASP A 69 9.85 -7.12 12.45
CA ASP A 69 9.63 -7.83 13.72
C ASP A 69 8.57 -7.15 14.59
N GLU A 70 8.00 -6.03 14.15
CA GLU A 70 6.95 -5.36 14.88
C GLU A 70 5.60 -6.06 14.67
N LYS A 71 4.70 -5.84 15.62
CA LYS A 71 3.37 -6.46 15.60
C LYS A 71 2.52 -5.97 14.44
N ILE A 72 2.65 -4.68 14.09
CA ILE A 72 1.90 -4.03 13.01
C ILE A 72 2.90 -3.31 12.12
N ASN A 73 2.83 -3.59 10.82
CA ASN A 73 3.72 -3.00 9.83
C ASN A 73 2.87 -2.58 8.63
N LEU A 74 2.52 -1.29 8.58
CA LEU A 74 1.59 -0.76 7.59
C LEU A 74 2.31 0.00 6.50
N LEU A 75 1.95 -0.30 5.25
CA LEU A 75 2.34 0.45 4.06
C LEU A 75 1.08 1.08 3.49
N VAL A 76 1.02 2.40 3.52
CA VAL A 76 -0.16 3.16 3.05
C VAL A 76 0.15 3.77 1.70
N ILE A 77 -0.70 3.50 0.71
CA ILE A 77 -0.65 4.19 -0.59
C ILE A 77 -1.68 5.31 -0.55
N LYS A 78 -1.18 6.53 -0.48
CA LYS A 78 -1.99 7.73 -0.31
C LYS A 78 -2.39 8.34 -1.64
N ASP A 79 -3.65 8.77 -1.76
CA ASP A 79 -4.17 9.55 -2.90
C ASP A 79 -4.10 8.81 -4.24
N ILE A 80 -4.30 7.50 -4.24
CA ILE A 80 -4.31 6.71 -5.49
C ILE A 80 -5.41 7.19 -6.46
N ASP A 81 -6.50 7.70 -5.91
CA ASP A 81 -7.63 8.23 -6.68
C ASP A 81 -7.34 9.56 -7.38
N LYS A 82 -6.21 10.20 -7.07
CA LYS A 82 -5.82 11.50 -7.63
C LYS A 82 -4.91 11.38 -8.84
N ILE A 83 -4.47 10.20 -9.19
CA ILE A 83 -3.71 9.94 -10.40
C ILE A 83 -4.57 9.20 -11.42
N SER A 84 -4.16 9.20 -12.69
CA SER A 84 -4.89 8.52 -13.74
C SER A 84 -4.91 7.01 -13.53
N LYS A 85 -5.88 6.33 -14.13
CA LYS A 85 -5.95 4.87 -14.07
C LYS A 85 -4.70 4.20 -14.62
N GLU A 86 -4.09 4.78 -15.66
CA GLU A 86 -2.85 4.28 -16.22
C GLU A 86 -1.71 4.40 -15.23
N GLU A 87 -1.60 5.55 -14.56
CA GLU A 87 -0.55 5.78 -13.56
C GLU A 87 -0.72 4.88 -12.34
N GLN A 88 -1.94 4.53 -11.99
CA GLN A 88 -2.21 3.60 -10.88
C GLN A 88 -1.53 2.25 -11.10
N MET A 89 -1.32 1.85 -12.35
CA MET A 89 -0.72 0.56 -12.68
C MET A 89 0.73 0.42 -12.22
N LYS A 90 1.41 1.52 -11.87
CA LYS A 90 2.76 1.43 -11.29
C LYS A 90 2.78 0.66 -9.96
N PHE A 91 1.64 0.58 -9.27
CA PHE A 91 1.51 -0.17 -8.02
C PHE A 91 1.06 -1.63 -8.22
N TYR A 92 0.78 -2.03 -9.44
CA TYR A 92 0.17 -3.35 -9.72
C TYR A 92 1.03 -4.52 -9.20
N GLU A 93 2.31 -4.53 -9.51
CA GLU A 93 3.19 -5.62 -9.09
C GLU A 93 3.37 -5.66 -7.58
N LEU A 94 3.51 -4.48 -6.96
CA LEU A 94 3.60 -4.38 -5.50
C LEU A 94 2.35 -4.95 -4.83
N LEU A 95 1.18 -4.59 -5.33
CA LEU A 95 -0.10 -5.04 -4.76
C LEU A 95 -0.33 -6.53 -5.00
N LYS A 96 0.00 -7.03 -6.18
CA LYS A 96 -0.26 -8.42 -6.55
C LYS A 96 0.75 -9.39 -5.96
N TYR A 97 2.03 -9.08 -6.07
CA TYR A 97 3.11 -9.99 -5.74
C TYR A 97 3.80 -9.69 -4.41
N ARG A 98 3.53 -8.54 -3.82
CA ARG A 98 4.17 -8.11 -2.57
C ARG A 98 5.68 -8.09 -2.68
N LYS A 99 6.18 -7.54 -3.80
CA LYS A 99 7.60 -7.50 -4.15
C LYS A 99 8.02 -6.17 -4.72
N ILE A 100 9.28 -5.82 -4.47
CA ILE A 100 10.00 -4.80 -5.20
C ILE A 100 11.18 -5.51 -5.88
N SER A 101 11.22 -5.50 -7.22
CA SER A 101 12.19 -6.28 -7.98
C SER A 101 12.10 -7.76 -7.58
N VAL A 102 13.18 -8.33 -7.03
CA VAL A 102 13.20 -9.72 -6.53
C VAL A 102 13.01 -9.82 -5.02
N PHE A 103 12.82 -8.69 -4.33
CA PHE A 103 12.76 -8.63 -2.87
C PHE A 103 11.32 -8.63 -2.36
N ASP A 104 11.01 -9.60 -1.50
CA ASP A 104 9.69 -9.71 -0.90
C ASP A 104 9.49 -8.69 0.21
N LEU A 105 8.25 -8.19 0.36
CA LEU A 105 7.85 -7.48 1.56
C LEU A 105 7.89 -8.43 2.76
N PRO A 106 8.17 -7.91 3.97
CA PRO A 106 8.09 -8.76 5.17
C PRO A 106 6.68 -9.33 5.34
N THR A 107 6.58 -10.51 5.95
CA THR A 107 5.31 -11.21 6.11
C THR A 107 4.30 -10.44 6.97
N ASN A 108 4.76 -9.56 7.85
CA ASN A 108 3.88 -8.73 8.68
C ASN A 108 3.40 -7.45 8.02
N CYS A 109 3.86 -7.16 6.79
CA CYS A 109 3.48 -5.93 6.09
C CYS A 109 2.09 -6.06 5.47
N VAL A 110 1.22 -5.11 5.76
CA VAL A 110 -0.12 -5.00 5.16
C VAL A 110 -0.20 -3.68 4.39
N ILE A 111 -0.65 -3.76 3.15
CA ILE A 111 -0.83 -2.60 2.29
C ILE A 111 -2.24 -2.07 2.44
N ILE A 112 -2.35 -0.77 2.71
CA ILE A 112 -3.62 -0.09 2.90
C ILE A 112 -3.73 1.06 1.91
N ILE A 113 -4.90 1.15 1.27
CA ILE A 113 -5.23 2.21 0.32
C ILE A 113 -6.44 2.96 0.87
N PRO A 114 -6.23 4.09 1.59
CA PRO A 114 -7.35 4.87 2.09
C PRO A 114 -7.91 5.78 1.00
N CYS A 115 -9.23 5.83 0.89
CA CYS A 115 -9.95 6.74 0.01
C CYS A 115 -11.15 7.28 0.78
N LEU A 116 -11.36 8.59 0.77
CA LEU A 116 -12.51 9.18 1.47
C LEU A 116 -13.83 8.72 0.86
N LYS A 117 -13.90 8.61 -0.46
CA LYS A 117 -15.06 8.13 -1.17
C LYS A 117 -14.63 7.37 -2.43
N VAL A 118 -15.11 6.15 -2.56
CA VAL A 118 -14.84 5.32 -3.74
C VAL A 118 -16.01 5.47 -4.72
N LYS A 119 -15.72 5.98 -5.91
CA LYS A 119 -16.70 6.15 -6.97
C LYS A 119 -16.43 5.15 -8.09
N GLU A 120 -17.48 4.74 -8.79
CA GLU A 120 -17.35 3.89 -9.96
C GLU A 120 -16.42 4.53 -11.00
N GLY A 121 -15.50 3.74 -11.52
CA GLY A 121 -14.54 4.19 -12.53
C GLY A 121 -13.37 5.01 -12.00
N MET A 122 -13.27 5.21 -10.70
CA MET A 122 -12.18 5.96 -10.06
C MET A 122 -10.87 5.17 -10.02
N LEU A 123 -10.96 3.87 -9.80
CA LEU A 123 -9.80 2.99 -9.74
C LEU A 123 -9.68 2.13 -10.98
N ASN A 124 -8.44 1.86 -11.39
CA ASN A 124 -8.14 0.90 -12.43
C ASN A 124 -8.73 -0.46 -12.06
N GLU A 125 -9.41 -1.10 -12.98
CA GLU A 125 -10.07 -2.39 -12.73
C GLU A 125 -9.10 -3.48 -12.28
N ASN A 126 -7.89 -3.48 -12.84
CA ASN A 126 -6.86 -4.44 -12.46
C ASN A 126 -6.37 -4.21 -11.02
N ILE A 127 -6.30 -2.96 -10.59
CA ILE A 127 -5.96 -2.61 -9.21
C ILE A 127 -7.11 -2.99 -8.27
N TYR A 128 -8.34 -2.61 -8.63
CA TYR A 128 -9.51 -2.87 -7.79
C TYR A 128 -9.71 -4.37 -7.54
N SER A 129 -9.41 -5.21 -8.55
CA SER A 129 -9.55 -6.66 -8.42
C SER A 129 -8.59 -7.31 -7.40
N LEU A 130 -7.53 -6.59 -7.01
CA LEU A 130 -6.51 -7.10 -6.08
C LEU A 130 -6.77 -6.75 -4.63
N VAL A 131 -7.75 -5.89 -4.34
CA VAL A 131 -7.94 -5.34 -3.00
C VAL A 131 -9.23 -5.82 -2.35
N ALA A 132 -9.21 -5.90 -1.03
CA ALA A 132 -10.43 -6.06 -0.24
C ALA A 132 -11.00 -4.67 0.05
N HIS A 133 -12.19 -4.39 -0.44
CA HIS A 133 -12.86 -3.09 -0.26
C HIS A 133 -13.71 -3.11 1.01
N ILE A 134 -13.37 -2.27 1.96
CA ILE A 134 -14.14 -2.14 3.20
C ILE A 134 -14.55 -0.70 3.51
#